data_a65eea5630d30324be2c5755a9a2fd0a
#
_entry.id   a65eea5630d30324be2c5755a9a2fd0a
#
_cell.length_a   1.000
_cell.length_b   1.000
_cell.length_c   1.000
_cell.angle_alpha   90.00
_cell.angle_beta   90.00
_cell.angle_gamma   90.00
#
_symmetry.space_group_name_H-M   'P 1'
#
loop_
_entity.id
_entity.type
_entity.pdbx_description
1 polymer ?
#
loop_
_entity_poly.entity_id
_entity_poly.type
_entity_poly.pdbx_seq_one_letter_code
_entity_poly.pdbx_strand_id
1 'polypeptide(L)'
;HDNPDADALGSAYGLYCYFRDKGKRVRMIYSGFSRIQKANLRMMCDKLKLPIEYVERKGHPPLPGLLITVDCQYGAGNVTRFDAENVAVIDHHRMEIDNMGMSRIQSDLGSCCTLVWTMLQEEGYPVEGNVVLGTALYYGLYTDTNQLSEMHNPRDMDMWETLNTNKRLLTMFRNSNLSLEELMIAGIAMIRYSYNDEYRFAVIHSQPCDPNILGLISDFLLQVDEIDVCLVYNEVGDGYKISV
;
A
#
# COMPACT_ATOMS: atom_id res chain seq x y z
N HIS A 1 8.13 -4.50 -3.71
CA HIS A 1 7.45 -4.54 -2.41
C HIS A 1 7.05 -5.97 -2.05
N ASP A 2 7.21 -6.36 -0.78
CA ASP A 2 6.74 -7.65 -0.27
C ASP A 2 5.30 -7.50 0.25
N ASN A 3 4.38 -8.35 -0.26
CA ASN A 3 2.95 -8.26 0.04
C ASN A 3 2.36 -6.87 -0.26
N PRO A 4 2.40 -6.41 -1.52
CA PRO A 4 2.01 -5.06 -1.89
C PRO A 4 0.54 -4.78 -1.58
N ASP A 5 0.26 -3.56 -1.20
CA ASP A 5 -1.08 -2.99 -1.09
C ASP A 5 -1.49 -2.23 -2.37
N ALA A 6 -2.53 -1.42 -2.31
CA ALA A 6 -3.02 -0.70 -3.47
C ALA A 6 -2.10 0.47 -3.85
N ASP A 7 -1.41 1.08 -2.87
CA ASP A 7 -0.48 2.18 -3.14
C ASP A 7 0.78 1.67 -3.84
N ALA A 8 1.39 0.60 -3.34
CA ALA A 8 2.51 -0.06 -4.01
C ALA A 8 2.14 -0.51 -5.44
N LEU A 9 0.93 -1.06 -5.65
CA LEU A 9 0.46 -1.50 -6.97
C LEU A 9 0.24 -0.32 -7.93
N GLY A 10 -0.41 0.74 -7.46
CA GLY A 10 -0.69 1.94 -8.25
C GLY A 10 0.59 2.67 -8.66
N SER A 11 1.49 2.85 -7.71
CA SER A 11 2.80 3.49 -7.91
C SER A 11 3.67 2.72 -8.91
N ALA A 12 3.79 1.40 -8.73
CA ALA A 12 4.52 0.56 -9.66
C ALA A 12 3.93 0.61 -11.08
N TYR A 13 2.58 0.63 -11.19
CA TYR A 13 1.91 0.72 -12.48
C TYR A 13 2.13 2.07 -13.17
N GLY A 14 2.18 3.17 -12.43
CA GLY A 14 2.53 4.49 -12.96
C GLY A 14 3.90 4.50 -13.63
N LEU A 15 4.91 4.00 -12.92
CA LEU A 15 6.27 3.87 -13.45
C LEU A 15 6.35 2.88 -14.62
N TYR A 16 5.63 1.76 -14.54
CA TYR A 16 5.55 0.80 -15.64
C TYR A 16 5.04 1.44 -16.92
N CYS A 17 3.94 2.20 -16.87
CA CYS A 17 3.39 2.91 -18.02
C CYS A 17 4.41 3.90 -18.60
N TYR A 18 5.02 4.73 -17.76
CA TYR A 18 6.00 5.72 -18.18
C TYR A 18 7.19 5.09 -18.90
N PHE A 19 7.87 4.14 -18.26
CA PHE A 19 9.07 3.53 -18.85
C PHE A 19 8.77 2.71 -20.10
N ARG A 20 7.64 2.00 -20.13
CA ARG A 20 7.19 1.28 -21.33
C ARG A 20 6.98 2.24 -22.50
N ASP A 21 6.32 3.37 -22.26
CA ASP A 21 6.02 4.34 -23.32
C ASP A 21 7.29 5.09 -23.77
N LYS A 22 8.33 5.12 -22.93
CA LYS A 22 9.71 5.53 -23.31
C LYS A 22 10.51 4.40 -24.03
N GLY A 23 9.86 3.31 -24.40
CA GLY A 23 10.47 2.19 -25.14
C GLY A 23 11.40 1.29 -24.31
N LYS A 24 11.33 1.35 -22.97
CA LYS A 24 12.11 0.48 -22.09
C LYS A 24 11.45 -0.87 -21.91
N ARG A 25 12.24 -1.92 -21.74
CA ARG A 25 11.76 -3.23 -21.29
C ARG A 25 11.54 -3.18 -19.78
N VAL A 26 10.29 -3.28 -19.35
CA VAL A 26 9.89 -3.14 -17.94
C VAL A 26 9.19 -4.41 -17.49
N ARG A 27 9.49 -4.86 -16.30
CA ARG A 27 8.74 -5.86 -15.56
C ARG A 27 8.22 -5.23 -14.27
N MET A 28 6.98 -5.50 -13.94
CA MET A 28 6.37 -5.12 -12.67
C MET A 28 6.29 -6.38 -11.82
N ILE A 29 7.08 -6.43 -10.74
CA ILE A 29 7.20 -7.62 -9.89
C ILE A 29 6.87 -7.30 -8.44
N TYR A 30 6.41 -8.31 -7.71
CA TYR A 30 6.28 -8.26 -6.26
C TYR A 30 6.73 -9.57 -5.65
N SER A 31 7.01 -9.56 -4.35
CA SER A 31 7.40 -10.73 -3.59
C SER A 31 6.59 -10.83 -2.30
N GLY A 32 7.03 -11.64 -1.36
CA GLY A 32 6.40 -11.81 -0.06
C GLY A 32 6.16 -13.26 0.32
N PHE A 33 5.40 -13.47 1.38
CA PHE A 33 5.13 -14.83 1.89
C PHE A 33 4.15 -15.61 1.02
N SER A 34 3.28 -14.90 0.30
CA SER A 34 2.26 -15.50 -0.57
C SER A 34 1.93 -14.58 -1.74
N ARG A 35 1.21 -15.12 -2.73
CA ARG A 35 0.59 -14.32 -3.78
C ARG A 35 -0.51 -13.44 -3.18
N ILE A 36 -0.81 -12.32 -3.85
CA ILE A 36 -1.90 -11.41 -3.45
C ILE A 36 -3.19 -12.20 -3.24
N GLN A 37 -3.74 -12.15 -2.04
CA GLN A 37 -4.96 -12.88 -1.66
C GLN A 37 -6.16 -11.94 -1.42
N LYS A 38 -5.93 -10.71 -0.97
CA LYS A 38 -7.00 -9.74 -0.73
C LYS A 38 -7.88 -9.54 -1.97
N ALA A 39 -9.18 -9.65 -1.78
CA ALA A 39 -10.15 -9.63 -2.88
C ALA A 39 -10.10 -8.31 -3.67
N ASN A 40 -10.00 -7.16 -3.00
CA ASN A 40 -9.90 -5.85 -3.63
C ASN A 40 -8.63 -5.72 -4.49
N LEU A 41 -7.48 -6.19 -4.00
CA LEU A 41 -6.21 -6.13 -4.73
C LEU A 41 -6.19 -7.07 -5.93
N ARG A 42 -6.71 -8.29 -5.77
CA ARG A 42 -6.90 -9.22 -6.90
C ARG A 42 -7.81 -8.61 -7.96
N MET A 43 -8.91 -8.01 -7.52
CA MET A 43 -9.84 -7.33 -8.42
C MET A 43 -9.20 -6.12 -9.11
N MET A 44 -8.39 -5.32 -8.39
CA MET A 44 -7.59 -4.23 -8.97
C MET A 44 -6.67 -4.76 -10.07
N CYS A 45 -5.87 -5.79 -9.79
CA CYS A 45 -4.97 -6.40 -10.76
C CYS A 45 -5.72 -6.92 -11.99
N ASP A 46 -6.82 -7.66 -11.79
CA ASP A 46 -7.59 -8.29 -12.86
C ASP A 46 -8.34 -7.27 -13.73
N LYS A 47 -9.02 -6.30 -13.11
CA LYS A 47 -9.86 -5.32 -13.83
C LYS A 47 -9.05 -4.24 -14.51
N LEU A 48 -7.95 -3.82 -13.93
CA LEU A 48 -7.02 -2.86 -14.54
C LEU A 48 -5.97 -3.55 -15.42
N LYS A 49 -5.93 -4.89 -15.43
CA LYS A 49 -4.97 -5.71 -16.18
C LYS A 49 -3.52 -5.30 -15.88
N LEU A 50 -3.21 -5.17 -14.59
CA LEU A 50 -1.86 -4.85 -14.17
C LEU A 50 -0.91 -5.98 -14.56
N PRO A 51 0.21 -5.70 -15.25
CA PRO A 51 1.15 -6.72 -15.71
C PRO A 51 2.10 -7.16 -14.59
N ILE A 52 1.53 -7.51 -13.44
CA ILE A 52 2.28 -7.81 -12.22
C ILE A 52 2.59 -9.30 -12.10
N GLU A 53 3.83 -9.61 -11.75
CA GLU A 53 4.34 -10.97 -11.59
C GLU A 53 4.78 -11.21 -10.13
N TYR A 54 4.39 -12.35 -9.58
CA TYR A 54 4.93 -12.82 -8.31
C TYR A 54 6.28 -13.48 -8.50
N VAL A 55 7.26 -13.06 -7.71
CA VAL A 55 8.61 -13.60 -7.70
C VAL A 55 8.92 -14.15 -6.30
N GLU A 56 9.38 -15.39 -6.22
CA GLU A 56 9.74 -16.00 -4.95
C GLU A 56 10.92 -15.29 -4.29
N ARG A 57 10.93 -15.25 -2.96
CA ARG A 57 11.95 -14.55 -2.16
C ARG A 57 13.35 -15.15 -2.29
N LYS A 58 13.47 -16.43 -2.65
CA LYS A 58 14.74 -17.17 -2.69
C LYS A 58 14.95 -17.83 -4.05
N GLY A 59 16.22 -18.05 -4.39
CA GLY A 59 16.58 -18.81 -5.60
C GLY A 59 16.45 -18.02 -6.90
N HIS A 60 16.22 -16.72 -6.82
CA HIS A 60 16.13 -15.88 -8.01
C HIS A 60 17.53 -15.46 -8.49
N PRO A 61 17.85 -15.55 -9.80
CA PRO A 61 19.09 -15.01 -10.33
C PRO A 61 19.13 -13.47 -10.19
N PRO A 62 20.32 -12.85 -10.23
CA PRO A 62 20.44 -11.40 -10.22
C PRO A 62 19.54 -10.74 -11.26
N LEU A 63 18.87 -9.65 -10.87
CA LEU A 63 18.00 -8.88 -11.77
C LEU A 63 18.89 -7.95 -12.63
N PRO A 64 18.79 -8.04 -13.96
CA PRO A 64 19.60 -7.19 -14.82
C PRO A 64 19.10 -5.74 -14.81
N GLY A 65 20.03 -4.79 -14.86
CA GLY A 65 19.78 -3.38 -15.02
C GLY A 65 19.34 -2.66 -13.73
N LEU A 66 18.26 -1.88 -13.79
CA LEU A 66 17.77 -1.07 -12.69
C LEU A 66 16.58 -1.74 -12.00
N LEU A 67 16.71 -2.01 -10.71
CA LEU A 67 15.61 -2.35 -9.81
C LEU A 67 15.08 -1.07 -9.16
N ILE A 68 13.80 -0.77 -9.34
CA ILE A 68 13.13 0.34 -8.65
C ILE A 68 12.20 -0.26 -7.61
N THR A 69 12.45 0.03 -6.33
CA THR A 69 11.50 -0.27 -5.26
C THR A 69 10.53 0.88 -5.11
N VAL A 70 9.25 0.59 -4.96
CA VAL A 70 8.19 1.57 -4.75
C VAL A 70 7.45 1.27 -3.48
N ASP A 71 7.11 2.31 -2.74
CA ASP A 71 6.39 2.23 -1.48
C ASP A 71 7.11 1.37 -0.43
N CYS A 72 8.40 1.29 -0.56
CA CYS A 72 9.31 0.57 0.35
C CYS A 72 10.76 0.94 0.08
N GLN A 73 11.61 0.84 1.11
CA GLN A 73 13.03 1.14 1.01
C GLN A 73 13.86 -0.12 0.92
N TYR A 74 14.70 -0.22 -0.11
CA TYR A 74 15.54 -1.39 -0.35
C TYR A 74 16.47 -1.65 0.82
N GLY A 75 16.18 -2.72 1.56
CA GLY A 75 16.89 -3.07 2.79
C GLY A 75 16.07 -2.91 4.06
N ALA A 76 14.90 -2.27 4.02
CA ALA A 76 13.90 -2.28 5.08
C ALA A 76 13.18 -3.64 5.19
N GLY A 77 12.28 -3.77 6.18
CA GLY A 77 11.65 -5.05 6.53
C GLY A 77 10.61 -5.56 5.53
N ASN A 78 10.07 -4.69 4.67
CA ASN A 78 8.98 -4.99 3.75
C ASN A 78 9.40 -5.17 2.29
N VAL A 79 10.68 -5.44 2.04
CA VAL A 79 11.21 -5.68 0.70
C VAL A 79 12.20 -6.83 0.66
N THR A 80 12.01 -7.76 -0.27
CA THR A 80 12.99 -8.79 -0.56
C THR A 80 14.20 -8.16 -1.27
N ARG A 81 15.39 -8.36 -0.71
CA ARG A 81 16.65 -7.91 -1.33
C ARG A 81 17.02 -8.81 -2.49
N PHE A 82 16.48 -8.52 -3.66
CA PHE A 82 16.99 -9.12 -4.89
C PHE A 82 18.35 -8.52 -5.25
N ASP A 83 19.27 -9.37 -5.66
CA ASP A 83 20.55 -8.90 -6.23
C ASP A 83 20.26 -8.18 -7.55
N ALA A 84 20.74 -6.93 -7.69
CA ALA A 84 20.53 -6.09 -8.85
C ALA A 84 21.75 -5.19 -9.10
N GLU A 85 22.02 -4.89 -10.37
CA GLU A 85 23.17 -4.04 -10.75
C GLU A 85 23.03 -2.62 -10.20
N ASN A 86 21.81 -2.08 -10.25
CA ASN A 86 21.50 -0.76 -9.73
C ASN A 86 20.16 -0.81 -9.01
N VAL A 87 20.01 -0.01 -7.96
CA VAL A 87 18.78 0.10 -7.19
C VAL A 87 18.38 1.56 -7.07
N ALA A 88 17.11 1.84 -7.32
CA ALA A 88 16.47 3.11 -7.02
C ALA A 88 15.31 2.91 -6.05
N VAL A 89 15.04 3.91 -5.21
CA VAL A 89 13.97 3.88 -4.20
C VAL A 89 13.02 5.06 -4.44
N ILE A 90 11.73 4.78 -4.51
CA ILE A 90 10.67 5.79 -4.56
C ILE A 90 9.69 5.44 -3.45
N ASP A 91 9.61 6.30 -2.43
CA ASP A 91 8.86 5.99 -1.22
C ASP A 91 8.32 7.26 -0.54
N HIS A 92 7.20 7.15 0.14
CA HIS A 92 6.61 8.24 0.94
C HIS A 92 6.71 8.03 2.45
N HIS A 93 7.25 6.91 2.90
CA HIS A 93 7.48 6.66 4.32
C HIS A 93 8.67 7.45 4.86
N ARG A 94 8.80 7.54 6.18
CA ARG A 94 9.99 8.12 6.81
C ARG A 94 11.24 7.36 6.39
N MET A 95 12.34 8.09 6.18
CA MET A 95 13.60 7.48 5.79
C MET A 95 14.11 6.56 6.89
N GLU A 96 14.21 5.27 6.56
CA GLU A 96 14.74 4.23 7.45
C GLU A 96 16.17 3.83 7.08
N ILE A 97 16.57 4.08 5.84
CA ILE A 97 17.87 3.65 5.30
C ILE A 97 18.58 4.85 4.71
N ASP A 98 19.77 5.14 5.26
CA ASP A 98 20.61 6.23 4.79
C ASP A 98 21.23 5.90 3.42
N ASN A 99 21.24 6.93 2.56
CA ASN A 99 22.10 7.05 1.40
C ASN A 99 21.93 6.02 0.28
N MET A 100 20.72 5.89 -0.24
CA MET A 100 20.52 5.29 -1.56
C MET A 100 20.77 6.36 -2.63
N GLY A 101 21.84 6.23 -3.41
CA GLY A 101 22.29 7.24 -4.38
C GLY A 101 21.26 7.60 -5.46
N MET A 102 20.27 6.73 -5.73
CA MET A 102 19.11 6.98 -6.58
C MET A 102 17.85 6.79 -5.74
N SER A 103 17.45 7.80 -4.98
CA SER A 103 16.22 7.74 -4.19
C SER A 103 15.44 9.02 -4.30
N ARG A 104 14.12 8.88 -4.27
CA ARG A 104 13.18 9.99 -4.06
C ARG A 104 12.21 9.58 -2.95
N ILE A 105 12.43 10.14 -1.76
CA ILE A 105 11.64 9.85 -0.56
C ILE A 105 11.02 11.15 -0.12
N GLN A 106 9.70 11.16 0.11
CA GLN A 106 8.95 12.36 0.47
C GLN A 106 7.84 12.04 1.46
N SER A 107 8.15 12.12 2.75
CA SER A 107 7.30 11.64 3.85
C SER A 107 6.17 12.57 4.28
N ASP A 108 5.97 13.68 3.60
CA ASP A 108 4.85 14.60 3.79
C ASP A 108 3.68 14.36 2.82
N LEU A 109 3.83 13.40 1.90
CA LEU A 109 2.77 12.97 0.99
C LEU A 109 1.94 11.86 1.62
N GLY A 110 0.65 11.86 1.32
CA GLY A 110 -0.29 10.86 1.81
C GLY A 110 -0.15 9.50 1.13
N SER A 111 0.59 9.39 0.00
CA SER A 111 0.82 8.12 -0.69
C SER A 111 2.04 8.17 -1.62
N CYS A 112 2.62 7.01 -1.89
CA CYS A 112 3.62 6.84 -2.93
C CYS A 112 3.02 7.08 -4.33
N CYS A 113 1.72 6.82 -4.52
CA CYS A 113 0.98 7.18 -5.74
C CYS A 113 1.04 8.68 -6.03
N THR A 114 0.91 9.53 -5.01
CA THR A 114 1.06 10.99 -5.15
C THR A 114 2.48 11.36 -5.58
N LEU A 115 3.47 10.73 -4.99
CA LEU A 115 4.87 10.96 -5.36
C LEU A 115 5.14 10.58 -6.82
N VAL A 116 4.70 9.39 -7.24
CA VAL A 116 4.84 8.93 -8.62
C VAL A 116 4.06 9.83 -9.58
N TRP A 117 2.83 10.21 -9.25
CA TRP A 117 2.05 11.15 -10.06
C TRP A 117 2.79 12.49 -10.22
N THR A 118 3.35 13.03 -9.14
CA THR A 118 4.15 14.26 -9.18
C THR A 118 5.34 14.11 -10.12
N MET A 119 6.07 13.00 -10.04
CA MET A 119 7.19 12.71 -10.96
C MET A 119 6.74 12.63 -12.43
N LEU A 120 5.60 12.01 -12.68
CA LEU A 120 5.03 11.92 -14.03
C LEU A 120 4.63 13.29 -14.57
N GLN A 121 4.07 14.17 -13.74
CA GLN A 121 3.76 15.55 -14.10
C GLN A 121 5.03 16.37 -14.42
N GLU A 122 6.07 16.24 -13.60
CA GLU A 122 7.38 16.90 -13.86
C GLU A 122 7.98 16.48 -15.20
N GLU A 123 7.75 15.24 -15.62
CA GLU A 123 8.20 14.69 -16.92
C GLU A 123 7.23 14.98 -18.08
N GLY A 124 6.14 15.71 -17.83
CA GLY A 124 5.11 16.02 -18.81
C GLY A 124 4.37 14.78 -19.35
N TYR A 125 4.29 13.71 -18.55
CA TYR A 125 3.60 12.49 -18.95
C TYR A 125 2.09 12.64 -18.77
N PRO A 126 1.26 12.38 -19.83
CA PRO A 126 -0.18 12.67 -19.83
C PRO A 126 -0.97 11.63 -19.02
N VAL A 127 -1.04 11.78 -17.70
CA VAL A 127 -1.79 10.87 -16.81
C VAL A 127 -3.30 11.04 -17.01
N GLU A 128 -3.79 12.26 -17.21
CA GLU A 128 -5.21 12.62 -17.28
C GLU A 128 -5.96 11.91 -18.40
N GLY A 129 -5.27 11.60 -19.49
CA GLY A 129 -5.84 10.85 -20.63
C GLY A 129 -6.00 9.34 -20.38
N ASN A 130 -5.42 8.81 -19.31
CA ASN A 130 -5.38 7.39 -19.04
C ASN A 130 -6.24 7.02 -17.81
N VAL A 131 -7.52 6.71 -18.05
CA VAL A 131 -8.48 6.33 -17.01
C VAL A 131 -8.04 5.11 -16.18
N VAL A 132 -7.32 4.16 -16.79
CA VAL A 132 -6.83 2.97 -16.07
C VAL A 132 -5.74 3.36 -15.09
N LEU A 133 -4.76 4.15 -15.54
CA LEU A 133 -3.70 4.68 -14.70
C LEU A 133 -4.25 5.60 -13.60
N GLY A 134 -5.13 6.53 -13.97
CA GLY A 134 -5.79 7.42 -13.01
C GLY A 134 -6.57 6.65 -11.94
N THR A 135 -7.27 5.57 -12.33
CA THR A 135 -7.98 4.71 -11.37
C THR A 135 -7.01 3.98 -10.42
N ALA A 136 -5.88 3.50 -10.93
CA ALA A 136 -4.87 2.83 -10.10
C ALA A 136 -4.25 3.77 -9.08
N LEU A 137 -3.77 4.94 -9.52
CA LEU A 137 -3.18 5.96 -8.64
C LEU A 137 -4.18 6.48 -7.60
N TYR A 138 -5.41 6.78 -8.03
CA TYR A 138 -6.47 7.20 -7.12
C TYR A 138 -6.74 6.17 -6.03
N TYR A 139 -6.82 4.89 -6.39
CA TYR A 139 -7.13 3.84 -5.42
C TYR A 139 -6.00 3.64 -4.42
N GLY A 140 -4.74 3.79 -4.82
CA GLY A 140 -3.59 3.82 -3.92
C GLY A 140 -3.72 4.96 -2.90
N LEU A 141 -3.88 6.20 -3.35
CA LEU A 141 -4.10 7.33 -2.44
C LEU A 141 -5.30 7.12 -1.51
N TYR A 142 -6.42 6.63 -2.06
CA TYR A 142 -7.64 6.38 -1.29
C TYR A 142 -7.43 5.41 -0.13
N THR A 143 -6.69 4.32 -0.36
CA THR A 143 -6.45 3.31 0.68
C THR A 143 -5.43 3.79 1.70
N ASP A 144 -4.41 4.49 1.28
CA ASP A 144 -3.29 4.88 2.12
C ASP A 144 -3.57 6.12 2.99
N THR A 145 -4.58 6.89 2.63
CA THR A 145 -5.05 8.06 3.38
C THR A 145 -6.37 7.82 4.11
N ASN A 146 -6.61 6.60 4.54
CA ASN A 146 -7.84 6.23 5.25
C ASN A 146 -9.09 6.82 4.57
N GLN A 147 -9.32 6.42 3.30
CA GLN A 147 -10.45 6.88 2.48
C GLN A 147 -10.47 8.40 2.23
N LEU A 148 -9.29 9.00 2.07
CA LEU A 148 -9.04 10.44 1.84
C LEU A 148 -9.22 11.33 3.09
N SER A 149 -9.47 10.76 4.27
CA SER A 149 -9.62 11.52 5.52
C SER A 149 -8.29 12.06 6.06
N GLU A 150 -7.17 11.44 5.67
CA GLU A 150 -5.83 11.77 6.15
C GLU A 150 -4.97 12.49 5.09
N MET A 151 -5.59 13.10 4.09
CA MET A 151 -4.87 13.94 3.14
C MET A 151 -4.48 15.27 3.79
N HIS A 152 -3.19 15.54 3.88
CA HIS A 152 -2.66 16.76 4.48
C HIS A 152 -1.82 17.61 3.52
N ASN A 153 -1.25 16.99 2.49
CA ASN A 153 -0.43 17.68 1.50
C ASN A 153 -1.30 18.20 0.34
N PRO A 154 -1.13 19.45 -0.12
CA PRO A 154 -1.84 19.95 -1.29
C PRO A 154 -1.67 19.11 -2.56
N ARG A 155 -0.54 18.42 -2.71
CA ARG A 155 -0.30 17.52 -3.86
C ARG A 155 -1.24 16.32 -3.90
N ASP A 156 -1.65 15.79 -2.74
CA ASP A 156 -2.62 14.71 -2.66
C ASP A 156 -3.98 15.19 -3.19
N MET A 157 -4.38 16.41 -2.84
CA MET A 157 -5.61 17.04 -3.32
C MET A 157 -5.54 17.34 -4.81
N ASP A 158 -4.42 17.90 -5.31
CA ASP A 158 -4.21 18.17 -6.73
C ASP A 158 -4.33 16.88 -7.55
N MET A 159 -3.69 15.78 -7.12
CA MET A 159 -3.81 14.49 -7.77
C MET A 159 -5.24 13.99 -7.77
N TRP A 160 -5.90 14.00 -6.62
CA TRP A 160 -7.27 13.54 -6.46
C TRP A 160 -8.25 14.28 -7.39
N GLU A 161 -8.13 15.59 -7.51
CA GLU A 161 -9.01 16.40 -8.35
C GLU A 161 -8.74 16.25 -9.84
N THR A 162 -7.49 16.02 -10.21
CA THR A 162 -7.04 15.99 -11.61
C THR A 162 -7.25 14.63 -12.28
N LEU A 163 -7.21 13.54 -11.50
CA LEU A 163 -7.26 12.20 -12.07
C LEU A 163 -8.62 11.84 -12.67
N ASN A 164 -8.58 11.37 -13.91
CA ASN A 164 -9.73 10.78 -14.56
C ASN A 164 -9.86 9.31 -14.17
N THR A 165 -10.96 8.92 -13.52
CA THR A 165 -11.10 7.62 -12.87
C THR A 165 -12.34 6.85 -13.33
N ASN A 166 -12.29 5.53 -13.27
CA ASN A 166 -13.46 4.66 -13.43
C ASN A 166 -14.18 4.48 -12.09
N LYS A 167 -15.17 5.32 -11.81
CA LYS A 167 -15.94 5.31 -10.55
C LYS A 167 -16.61 3.96 -10.24
N ARG A 168 -17.01 3.21 -11.28
CA ARG A 168 -17.60 1.87 -11.10
C ARG A 168 -16.59 0.88 -10.56
N LEU A 169 -15.36 0.89 -11.10
CA LEU A 169 -14.29 0.01 -10.60
C LEU A 169 -13.88 0.40 -9.17
N LEU A 170 -13.74 1.70 -8.88
CA LEU A 170 -13.46 2.16 -7.52
C LEU A 170 -14.50 1.67 -6.51
N THR A 171 -15.79 1.76 -6.85
CA THR A 171 -16.86 1.24 -6.00
C THR A 171 -16.73 -0.29 -5.80
N MET A 172 -16.38 -1.03 -6.85
CA MET A 172 -16.16 -2.47 -6.74
C MET A 172 -14.97 -2.82 -5.84
N PHE A 173 -13.86 -2.09 -5.95
CA PHE A 173 -12.68 -2.30 -5.11
C PHE A 173 -13.00 -2.01 -3.65
N ARG A 174 -13.67 -0.89 -3.36
CA ARG A 174 -14.11 -0.52 -2.01
C ARG A 174 -15.00 -1.57 -1.36
N ASN A 175 -15.97 -2.09 -2.11
CA ASN A 175 -16.93 -3.08 -1.62
C ASN A 175 -16.33 -4.50 -1.49
N SER A 176 -15.10 -4.73 -1.94
CA SER A 176 -14.40 -6.01 -1.87
C SER A 176 -13.23 -5.99 -0.89
N ASN A 177 -13.17 -4.97 -0.02
CA ASN A 177 -12.04 -4.80 0.90
C ASN A 177 -12.03 -5.81 2.05
N LEU A 178 -13.18 -6.37 2.41
CA LEU A 178 -13.34 -7.33 3.50
C LEU A 178 -14.07 -8.57 3.03
N SER A 179 -13.61 -9.73 3.47
CA SER A 179 -14.32 -11.00 3.40
C SER A 179 -15.25 -11.17 4.62
N LEU A 180 -16.18 -12.12 4.53
CA LEU A 180 -17.03 -12.49 5.68
C LEU A 180 -16.20 -13.07 6.82
N GLU A 181 -15.13 -13.80 6.53
CA GLU A 181 -14.21 -14.34 7.54
C GLU A 181 -13.50 -13.22 8.29
N GLU A 182 -12.94 -12.25 7.59
CA GLU A 182 -12.30 -11.08 8.18
C GLU A 182 -13.27 -10.26 9.01
N LEU A 183 -14.50 -10.08 8.55
CA LEU A 183 -15.56 -9.41 9.31
C LEU A 183 -15.92 -10.17 10.60
N MET A 184 -15.96 -11.50 10.56
CA MET A 184 -16.18 -12.32 11.75
C MET A 184 -15.03 -12.18 12.76
N ILE A 185 -13.78 -12.22 12.29
CA ILE A 185 -12.59 -12.03 13.14
C ILE A 185 -12.66 -10.67 13.83
N ALA A 186 -12.90 -9.60 13.07
CA ALA A 186 -13.03 -8.25 13.62
C ALA A 186 -14.18 -8.16 14.64
N GLY A 187 -15.35 -8.70 14.33
CA GLY A 187 -16.48 -8.71 15.25
C GLY A 187 -16.21 -9.44 16.56
N ILE A 188 -15.57 -10.61 16.52
CA ILE A 188 -15.20 -11.36 17.72
C ILE A 188 -14.15 -10.59 18.54
N ALA A 189 -13.17 -10.00 17.90
CA ALA A 189 -12.13 -9.21 18.56
C ALA A 189 -12.73 -7.99 19.28
N MET A 190 -13.61 -7.26 18.60
CA MET A 190 -14.31 -6.10 19.18
C MET A 190 -15.19 -6.44 20.40
N ILE A 191 -15.72 -7.65 20.52
CA ILE A 191 -16.48 -8.08 21.71
C ILE A 191 -15.54 -8.40 22.90
N ARG A 192 -14.28 -8.71 22.63
CA ARG A 192 -13.30 -9.17 23.63
C ARG A 192 -12.32 -8.08 24.07
N TYR A 193 -12.65 -6.82 23.87
CA TYR A 193 -11.75 -5.74 24.25
C TYR A 193 -11.64 -5.61 25.78
N SER A 194 -10.47 -5.19 26.24
CA SER A 194 -10.25 -4.71 27.60
C SER A 194 -10.11 -3.19 27.54
N TYR A 195 -10.89 -2.48 28.35
CA TYR A 195 -10.93 -1.03 28.36
C TYR A 195 -10.47 -0.47 29.71
N ASN A 196 -9.67 0.57 29.68
CA ASN A 196 -9.28 1.34 30.84
C ASN A 196 -9.90 2.73 30.77
N ASP A 197 -10.84 3.02 31.69
CA ASP A 197 -11.62 4.26 31.74
C ASP A 197 -10.77 5.47 32.18
N GLU A 198 -9.79 5.27 33.06
CA GLU A 198 -8.92 6.37 33.54
C GLU A 198 -8.04 6.94 32.46
N TYR A 199 -7.47 6.07 31.62
CA TYR A 199 -6.54 6.46 30.55
C TYR A 199 -7.15 6.33 29.16
N ARG A 200 -8.43 6.02 29.04
CA ARG A 200 -9.21 5.97 27.81
C ARG A 200 -8.56 5.13 26.71
N PHE A 201 -8.01 3.97 27.08
CA PHE A 201 -7.42 3.07 26.09
C PHE A 201 -8.09 1.70 26.05
N ALA A 202 -8.11 1.09 24.87
CA ALA A 202 -8.57 -0.27 24.63
C ALA A 202 -7.42 -1.19 24.20
N VAL A 203 -7.43 -2.42 24.70
CA VAL A 203 -6.51 -3.48 24.27
C VAL A 203 -7.30 -4.68 23.79
N ILE A 204 -6.91 -5.21 22.62
CA ILE A 204 -7.57 -6.36 22.00
C ILE A 204 -6.55 -7.40 21.62
N HIS A 205 -6.77 -8.63 22.05
CA HIS A 205 -6.10 -9.81 21.50
C HIS A 205 -6.98 -10.43 20.41
N SER A 206 -6.58 -10.28 19.16
CA SER A 206 -7.23 -10.90 18.02
C SER A 206 -6.72 -12.32 17.80
N GLN A 207 -7.55 -13.18 17.26
CA GLN A 207 -7.05 -14.45 16.71
C GLN A 207 -6.12 -14.21 15.53
N PRO A 208 -5.26 -15.18 15.15
CA PRO A 208 -4.38 -15.06 14.00
C PRO A 208 -5.17 -14.67 12.74
N CYS A 209 -4.75 -13.59 12.08
CA CYS A 209 -5.40 -13.03 10.91
C CYS A 209 -4.40 -12.23 10.06
N ASP A 210 -4.83 -11.76 8.89
CA ASP A 210 -4.07 -10.82 8.10
C ASP A 210 -3.79 -9.53 8.94
N PRO A 211 -2.55 -9.03 8.98
CA PRO A 211 -2.18 -7.83 9.75
C PRO A 211 -3.06 -6.60 9.49
N ASN A 212 -3.60 -6.46 8.29
CA ASN A 212 -4.49 -5.36 7.95
C ASN A 212 -5.84 -5.40 8.71
N ILE A 213 -6.23 -6.56 9.23
CA ILE A 213 -7.43 -6.68 10.05
C ILE A 213 -7.21 -6.07 11.44
N LEU A 214 -5.97 -6.10 11.95
CA LEU A 214 -5.63 -5.43 13.20
C LEU A 214 -5.83 -3.92 13.08
N GLY A 215 -5.35 -3.32 11.97
CA GLY A 215 -5.59 -1.91 11.67
C GLY A 215 -7.08 -1.58 11.57
N LEU A 216 -7.85 -2.37 10.82
CA LEU A 216 -9.29 -2.18 10.71
C LEU A 216 -10.01 -2.17 12.07
N ILE A 217 -9.61 -3.06 12.99
CA ILE A 217 -10.19 -3.14 14.32
C ILE A 217 -9.83 -1.90 15.13
N SER A 218 -8.56 -1.45 15.10
CA SER A 218 -8.13 -0.24 15.80
C SER A 218 -8.83 1.00 15.27
N ASP A 219 -8.88 1.18 13.95
CA ASP A 219 -9.54 2.31 13.30
C ASP A 219 -11.04 2.39 13.62
N PHE A 220 -11.69 1.22 13.73
CA PHE A 220 -13.11 1.18 14.09
C PHE A 220 -13.34 1.59 15.54
N LEU A 221 -12.49 1.13 16.47
CA LEU A 221 -12.62 1.48 17.89
C LEU A 221 -12.22 2.91 18.20
N LEU A 222 -11.29 3.49 17.46
CA LEU A 222 -10.92 4.90 17.58
C LEU A 222 -12.04 5.87 17.12
N GLN A 223 -13.13 5.35 16.53
CA GLN A 223 -14.34 6.15 16.28
C GLN A 223 -15.24 6.28 17.52
N VAL A 224 -14.94 5.55 18.59
CA VAL A 224 -15.68 5.62 19.86
C VAL A 224 -15.13 6.77 20.69
N ASP A 225 -16.00 7.71 21.08
CA ASP A 225 -15.61 8.95 21.80
C ASP A 225 -14.82 8.69 23.10
N GLU A 226 -15.05 7.55 23.75
CA GLU A 226 -14.39 7.17 24.97
C GLU A 226 -13.00 6.55 24.78
N ILE A 227 -12.55 6.27 23.55
CA ILE A 227 -11.28 5.59 23.26
C ILE A 227 -10.31 6.53 22.55
N ASP A 228 -9.26 6.93 23.24
CA ASP A 228 -8.22 7.79 22.68
C ASP A 228 -7.04 6.97 22.08
N VAL A 229 -6.84 5.74 22.58
CA VAL A 229 -5.80 4.83 22.08
C VAL A 229 -6.34 3.42 21.99
N CYS A 230 -6.07 2.73 20.88
CA CYS A 230 -6.43 1.33 20.71
C CYS A 230 -5.21 0.52 20.31
N LEU A 231 -4.89 -0.52 21.08
CA LEU A 231 -3.84 -1.48 20.77
C LEU A 231 -4.46 -2.82 20.42
N VAL A 232 -4.26 -3.25 19.18
CA VAL A 232 -4.73 -4.54 18.67
C VAL A 232 -3.53 -5.41 18.32
N TYR A 233 -3.50 -6.65 18.81
CA TYR A 233 -2.38 -7.54 18.55
C TYR A 233 -2.81 -8.98 18.29
N ASN A 234 -1.99 -9.73 17.59
CA ASN A 234 -2.09 -11.18 17.45
C ASN A 234 -0.72 -11.86 17.47
N GLU A 235 -0.72 -13.16 17.65
CA GLU A 235 0.49 -13.99 17.61
C GLU A 235 0.85 -14.34 16.16
N VAL A 236 2.13 -14.17 15.79
CA VAL A 236 2.66 -14.51 14.48
C VAL A 236 4.02 -15.20 14.64
N GLY A 237 4.06 -16.50 14.43
CA GLY A 237 5.28 -17.30 14.68
C GLY A 237 5.69 -17.22 16.15
N ASP A 238 6.93 -16.81 16.42
CA ASP A 238 7.48 -16.66 17.77
C ASP A 238 7.32 -15.23 18.33
N GLY A 239 6.51 -14.38 17.70
CA GLY A 239 6.35 -12.97 18.06
C GLY A 239 4.90 -12.48 17.98
N TYR A 240 4.77 -11.17 18.05
CA TYR A 240 3.47 -10.48 17.95
C TYR A 240 3.47 -9.50 16.79
N LYS A 241 2.32 -9.39 16.12
CA LYS A 241 2.01 -8.27 15.25
C LYS A 241 1.07 -7.35 16.02
N ILE A 242 1.36 -6.04 15.98
CA ILE A 242 0.65 -5.02 16.74
C ILE A 242 0.22 -3.90 15.80
N SER A 243 -0.99 -3.39 16.01
CA SER A 243 -1.50 -2.13 15.46
C SER A 243 -1.85 -1.21 16.63
N VAL A 244 -1.47 0.07 16.52
CA VAL A 244 -1.75 1.12 17.53
C VAL A 244 -2.29 2.33 16.80
#